data_dc75f44e0ade3d4cbad25f425c5559d6
#
_entry.id   dc75f44e0ade3d4cbad25f425c5559d6
#
_cell.length_a   1.000
_cell.length_b   1.000
_cell.length_c   1.000
_cell.angle_alpha   90.00
_cell.angle_beta   90.00
_cell.angle_gamma   90.00
#
_symmetry.space_group_name_H-M   'P 1'
#
loop_
_entity.id
_entity.type
_entity.pdbx_description
1 polymer ?
#
loop_
_entity_poly.entity_id
_entity_poly.type
_entity_poly.pdbx_seq_one_letter_code
_entity_poly.pdbx_strand_id
1 'polypeptide(L)'
;MAKHGFKMIDAEMHVMEPVDLWERYIDPEFKDRAPRRLNERRWDIRTVVEGQVMASMPGGDWPALSDAEEKALGDRYAEAIARGFDPESQVRAMDKEGLDLAILYPTSAMYITAFDTMDPRFAEAACRAYNDWLHDYIQAGDPGRIFGAAAVSPHDVPTAVAEARRAVGSLGMKAVFLRPNIYNGRPWHDPAYDPLWAACQELDVPVGFHETTGSRMKAAGADRFKSLGIAHISTHSVEQMLA
;
A
#
# COMPACT_ATOMS: atom_id res chain seq x y z
N MET A 1 18.43 13.02 -11.94
CA MET A 1 19.64 13.90 -11.94
C MET A 1 19.86 14.39 -10.51
N ALA A 2 21.07 14.23 -10.00
CA ALA A 2 21.39 14.62 -8.62
C ALA A 2 21.04 16.08 -8.35
N LYS A 3 20.22 16.35 -7.35
CA LYS A 3 19.84 17.71 -6.94
C LYS A 3 20.92 18.24 -6.00
N HIS A 4 21.57 19.36 -6.37
CA HIS A 4 22.69 19.92 -5.63
C HIS A 4 23.89 18.96 -5.41
N GLY A 5 24.10 17.99 -6.32
CA GLY A 5 25.17 16.98 -6.21
C GLY A 5 24.82 15.76 -5.36
N PHE A 6 23.59 15.67 -4.79
CA PHE A 6 23.12 14.54 -4.02
C PHE A 6 22.10 13.72 -4.80
N LYS A 7 22.13 12.39 -4.65
CA LYS A 7 21.03 11.53 -5.09
C LYS A 7 19.82 11.77 -4.22
N MET A 8 18.68 11.94 -4.87
CA MET A 8 17.38 12.10 -4.20
C MET A 8 16.62 10.78 -4.27
N ILE A 9 16.28 10.26 -3.10
CA ILE A 9 15.54 9.00 -2.96
C ILE A 9 14.23 9.32 -2.25
N ASP A 10 13.12 8.95 -2.89
CA ASP A 10 11.82 8.89 -2.24
C ASP A 10 11.62 7.47 -1.69
N ALA A 11 11.65 7.35 -0.37
CA ALA A 11 11.56 6.04 0.30
C ALA A 11 10.11 5.58 0.52
N GLU A 12 9.13 6.41 0.14
CA GLU A 12 7.70 6.13 0.36
C GLU A 12 6.86 6.84 -0.72
N MET A 13 7.09 6.47 -1.98
CA MET A 13 6.28 6.96 -3.10
C MET A 13 5.09 6.02 -3.33
N HIS A 14 3.90 6.57 -3.52
CA HIS A 14 2.72 5.75 -3.82
C HIS A 14 2.58 5.46 -5.32
N VAL A 15 2.08 4.26 -5.63
CA VAL A 15 1.67 3.86 -6.97
C VAL A 15 0.15 3.79 -7.06
N MET A 16 -0.43 4.19 -8.18
CA MET A 16 -1.88 4.07 -8.39
C MET A 16 -2.19 2.75 -9.08
N GLU A 17 -2.78 1.82 -8.34
CA GLU A 17 -3.15 0.52 -8.89
C GLU A 17 -4.30 0.65 -9.90
N PRO A 18 -4.29 -0.11 -11.01
CA PRO A 18 -5.40 -0.15 -11.94
C PRO A 18 -6.62 -0.86 -11.32
N VAL A 19 -7.80 -0.54 -11.81
CA VAL A 19 -9.05 -1.10 -11.26
C VAL A 19 -9.20 -2.60 -11.51
N ASP A 20 -8.54 -3.12 -12.53
CA ASP A 20 -8.57 -4.54 -12.95
C ASP A 20 -7.43 -5.40 -12.38
N LEU A 21 -6.64 -4.84 -11.43
CA LEU A 21 -5.51 -5.56 -10.83
C LEU A 21 -5.93 -6.95 -10.32
N TRP A 22 -6.96 -6.97 -9.50
CA TRP A 22 -7.41 -8.20 -8.84
C TRP A 22 -7.98 -9.22 -9.82
N GLU A 23 -8.71 -8.78 -10.83
CA GLU A 23 -9.24 -9.66 -11.87
C GLU A 23 -8.12 -10.38 -12.62
N ARG A 24 -6.98 -9.70 -12.81
CA ARG A 24 -5.85 -10.21 -13.58
C ARG A 24 -4.90 -11.08 -12.78
N TYR A 25 -4.66 -10.76 -11.51
CA TYR A 25 -3.55 -11.33 -10.75
C TYR A 25 -3.97 -12.21 -9.57
N ILE A 26 -5.21 -12.08 -9.04
CA ILE A 26 -5.61 -12.90 -7.91
C ILE A 26 -5.85 -14.36 -8.31
N ASP A 27 -5.53 -15.26 -7.40
CA ASP A 27 -5.78 -16.69 -7.61
C ASP A 27 -7.26 -16.95 -7.97
N PRO A 28 -7.54 -17.84 -8.94
CA PRO A 28 -8.91 -18.07 -9.44
C PRO A 28 -9.94 -18.44 -8.36
N GLU A 29 -9.52 -19.13 -7.30
CA GLU A 29 -10.40 -19.51 -6.19
C GLU A 29 -10.92 -18.31 -5.39
N PHE A 30 -10.25 -17.16 -5.46
CA PHE A 30 -10.61 -15.95 -4.71
C PHE A 30 -11.22 -14.84 -5.57
N LYS A 31 -11.46 -15.07 -6.86
CA LYS A 31 -12.00 -14.03 -7.76
C LYS A 31 -13.31 -13.42 -7.27
N ASP A 32 -14.21 -14.22 -6.72
CA ASP A 32 -15.49 -13.74 -6.21
C ASP A 32 -15.36 -12.92 -4.91
N ARG A 33 -14.25 -13.05 -4.20
CA ARG A 33 -13.91 -12.30 -2.98
C ARG A 33 -12.89 -11.19 -3.23
N ALA A 34 -12.41 -11.08 -4.46
CA ALA A 34 -11.33 -10.14 -4.79
C ALA A 34 -11.62 -8.73 -4.29
N PRO A 35 -10.62 -8.01 -3.77
CA PRO A 35 -10.78 -6.61 -3.44
C PRO A 35 -11.28 -5.83 -4.66
N ARG A 36 -12.16 -4.88 -4.46
CA ARG A 36 -12.75 -4.11 -5.55
C ARG A 36 -12.70 -2.62 -5.24
N ARG A 37 -12.01 -1.86 -6.07
CA ARG A 37 -12.02 -0.40 -5.97
C ARG A 37 -13.39 0.15 -6.38
N LEU A 38 -13.94 1.11 -5.65
CA LEU A 38 -15.22 1.76 -5.95
C LEU A 38 -14.97 2.71 -7.09
N ASN A 39 -14.76 3.13 -7.83
CA ASN A 39 -14.57 4.06 -8.96
C ASN A 39 -15.80 4.99 -9.16
N GLU A 40 -16.37 5.45 -8.05
CA GLU A 40 -17.55 6.32 -8.07
C GLU A 40 -17.21 7.81 -8.09
N ARG A 41 -15.97 8.13 -7.72
CA ARG A 41 -15.44 9.50 -7.66
C ARG A 41 -14.12 9.55 -8.41
N ARG A 42 -13.77 10.72 -8.89
CA ARG A 42 -12.41 10.99 -9.34
C ARG A 42 -11.45 10.79 -8.14
N TRP A 43 -10.33 10.11 -8.34
CA TRP A 43 -9.37 9.79 -7.26
C TRP A 43 -9.94 8.89 -6.14
N ASP A 44 -10.92 8.08 -6.47
CA ASP A 44 -11.54 7.19 -5.50
C ASP A 44 -10.57 6.06 -5.13
N ILE A 45 -10.03 6.10 -3.91
CA ILE A 45 -9.17 5.07 -3.36
C ILE A 45 -9.94 4.08 -2.48
N ARG A 46 -11.25 4.29 -2.33
CA ARG A 46 -12.09 3.38 -1.52
C ARG A 46 -12.10 2.00 -2.14
N THR A 47 -11.83 1.01 -1.31
CA THR A 47 -11.73 -0.38 -1.72
C THR A 47 -12.68 -1.23 -0.90
N VAL A 48 -13.46 -2.07 -1.55
CA VAL A 48 -14.29 -3.08 -0.89
C VAL A 48 -13.41 -4.30 -0.62
N VAL A 49 -13.27 -4.67 0.64
CA VAL A 49 -12.56 -5.88 1.08
C VAL A 49 -13.52 -6.63 2.00
N GLU A 50 -13.75 -7.92 1.74
CA GLU A 50 -14.67 -8.75 2.53
C GLU A 50 -16.06 -8.08 2.73
N GLY A 51 -16.58 -7.43 1.69
CA GLY A 51 -17.88 -6.76 1.70
C GLY A 51 -17.92 -5.41 2.43
N GLN A 52 -16.82 -4.95 2.99
CA GLN A 52 -16.73 -3.66 3.68
C GLN A 52 -15.98 -2.62 2.85
N VAL A 53 -16.50 -1.41 2.83
CA VAL A 53 -15.84 -0.27 2.17
C VAL A 53 -14.74 0.27 3.08
N MET A 54 -13.51 0.10 2.67
CA MET A 54 -12.32 0.63 3.35
C MET A 54 -12.01 2.04 2.83
N ALA A 55 -11.21 2.79 3.57
CA ALA A 55 -11.00 4.24 3.41
C ALA A 55 -12.28 5.07 3.65
N SER A 56 -13.26 4.50 4.34
CA SER A 56 -14.50 5.19 4.74
C SER A 56 -14.69 5.11 6.24
N MET A 57 -15.19 6.17 6.88
CA MET A 57 -15.50 6.19 8.31
C MET A 57 -16.93 6.62 8.58
N PRO A 58 -17.55 6.12 9.67
CA PRO A 58 -18.79 6.71 10.18
C PRO A 58 -18.56 8.22 10.45
N GLY A 59 -19.35 9.07 9.81
CA GLY A 59 -19.27 10.51 9.98
C GLY A 59 -18.61 11.29 8.86
N GLY A 60 -18.18 10.63 7.80
CA GLY A 60 -17.75 11.28 6.55
C GLY A 60 -16.37 10.89 6.08
N ASP A 61 -16.23 10.96 4.79
CA ASP A 61 -14.97 10.85 4.05
C ASP A 61 -14.14 12.14 4.23
N TRP A 62 -12.96 12.16 3.59
CA TRP A 62 -12.23 13.41 3.41
C TRP A 62 -13.12 14.50 2.84
N PRO A 63 -12.91 15.77 3.22
CA PRO A 63 -13.65 16.87 2.62
C PRO A 63 -13.60 16.76 1.09
N ALA A 64 -14.75 16.85 0.46
CA ALA A 64 -14.80 16.89 -0.99
C ALA A 64 -13.97 18.09 -1.48
N LEU A 65 -13.20 17.88 -2.52
CA LEU A 65 -12.53 18.98 -3.22
C LEU A 65 -13.60 19.87 -3.83
N SER A 66 -13.35 21.17 -3.87
CA SER A 66 -14.15 22.08 -4.68
C SER A 66 -13.95 21.80 -6.18
N ASP A 67 -14.91 22.15 -7.00
CA ASP A 67 -14.82 22.00 -8.47
C ASP A 67 -13.54 22.63 -9.03
N ALA A 68 -13.09 23.74 -8.46
CA ALA A 68 -11.86 24.42 -8.85
C ALA A 68 -10.60 23.59 -8.51
N GLU A 69 -10.56 22.98 -7.33
CA GLU A 69 -9.47 22.11 -6.92
C GLU A 69 -9.44 20.83 -7.74
N GLU A 70 -10.60 20.21 -7.96
CA GLU A 70 -10.70 19.04 -8.83
C GLU A 70 -10.22 19.34 -10.25
N LYS A 71 -10.63 20.50 -10.80
CA LYS A 71 -10.17 20.92 -12.11
C LYS A 71 -8.66 21.14 -12.13
N ALA A 72 -8.11 21.84 -11.16
CA ALA A 72 -6.67 22.12 -11.08
C ALA A 72 -5.85 20.84 -10.99
N LEU A 73 -6.28 19.87 -10.18
CA LEU A 73 -5.65 18.55 -10.13
C LEU A 73 -5.79 17.80 -11.45
N GLY A 74 -6.98 17.84 -12.06
CA GLY A 74 -7.21 17.24 -13.36
C GLY A 74 -6.30 17.80 -14.46
N ASP A 75 -6.12 19.10 -14.50
CA ASP A 75 -5.23 19.75 -15.46
C ASP A 75 -3.75 19.42 -15.17
N ARG A 76 -3.36 19.40 -13.89
CA ARG A 76 -2.00 19.06 -13.46
C ARG A 76 -1.59 17.64 -13.83
N TYR A 77 -2.50 16.68 -13.71
CA TYR A 77 -2.25 15.26 -13.93
C TYR A 77 -2.89 14.71 -15.22
N ALA A 78 -3.34 15.57 -16.13
CA ALA A 78 -4.08 15.19 -17.33
C ALA A 78 -3.39 14.08 -18.15
N GLU A 79 -2.09 14.18 -18.33
CA GLU A 79 -1.31 13.17 -19.07
C GLU A 79 -1.29 11.82 -18.32
N ALA A 80 -0.99 11.82 -17.03
CA ALA A 80 -0.95 10.60 -16.21
C ALA A 80 -2.33 9.94 -16.13
N ILE A 81 -3.39 10.74 -16.02
CA ILE A 81 -4.78 10.25 -16.03
C ILE A 81 -5.11 9.58 -17.37
N ALA A 82 -4.79 10.22 -18.48
CA ALA A 82 -5.05 9.68 -19.82
C ALA A 82 -4.30 8.37 -20.08
N ARG A 83 -3.16 8.17 -19.42
CA ARG A 83 -2.34 6.98 -19.48
C ARG A 83 -2.64 5.96 -18.36
N GLY A 84 -3.63 6.21 -17.50
CA GLY A 84 -4.00 5.33 -16.38
C GLY A 84 -2.92 5.21 -15.31
N PHE A 85 -2.09 6.24 -15.12
CA PHE A 85 -0.95 6.24 -14.19
C PHE A 85 0.04 5.10 -14.46
N ASP A 86 0.31 4.87 -15.72
CA ASP A 86 1.24 3.82 -16.16
C ASP A 86 2.68 4.03 -15.66
N PRO A 87 3.55 3.02 -15.75
CA PRO A 87 4.92 3.10 -15.26
C PRO A 87 5.75 4.26 -15.86
N GLU A 88 5.51 4.58 -17.12
CA GLU A 88 6.20 5.71 -17.76
C GLU A 88 5.79 7.05 -17.16
N SER A 89 4.51 7.21 -16.81
CA SER A 89 4.00 8.39 -16.10
C SER A 89 4.65 8.56 -14.73
N GLN A 90 4.92 7.46 -14.03
CA GLN A 90 5.62 7.44 -12.75
C GLN A 90 7.05 7.96 -12.89
N VAL A 91 7.79 7.44 -13.86
CA VAL A 91 9.18 7.87 -14.15
C VAL A 91 9.23 9.34 -14.54
N ARG A 92 8.30 9.80 -15.38
CA ARG A 92 8.21 11.22 -15.77
C ARG A 92 7.90 12.14 -14.57
N ALA A 93 7.07 11.67 -13.63
CA ALA A 93 6.83 12.43 -12.40
C ALA A 93 8.10 12.56 -11.56
N MET A 94 8.86 11.48 -11.41
CA MET A 94 10.17 11.49 -10.76
C MET A 94 11.14 12.46 -11.43
N ASP A 95 11.17 12.50 -12.77
CA ASP A 95 12.03 13.43 -13.53
C ASP A 95 11.66 14.88 -13.24
N LYS A 96 10.37 15.20 -13.19
CA LYS A 96 9.86 16.54 -12.86
C LYS A 96 10.27 16.99 -11.45
N GLU A 97 10.19 16.07 -10.48
CA GLU A 97 10.54 16.37 -9.07
C GLU A 97 12.05 16.26 -8.81
N GLY A 98 12.82 15.75 -9.77
CA GLY A 98 14.26 15.58 -9.63
C GLY A 98 14.66 14.41 -8.74
N LEU A 99 13.82 13.37 -8.68
CA LEU A 99 14.07 12.14 -7.94
C LEU A 99 14.90 11.16 -8.76
N ASP A 100 15.94 10.60 -8.14
CA ASP A 100 16.80 9.60 -8.77
C ASP A 100 16.24 8.18 -8.58
N LEU A 101 15.74 7.87 -7.39
CA LEU A 101 15.20 6.56 -7.01
C LEU A 101 13.89 6.73 -6.24
N ALA A 102 13.02 5.71 -6.31
CA ALA A 102 11.81 5.64 -5.50
C ALA A 102 11.49 4.21 -5.05
N ILE A 103 10.95 4.07 -3.85
CA ILE A 103 10.35 2.84 -3.35
C ILE A 103 8.82 3.02 -3.42
N LEU A 104 8.16 2.15 -4.19
CA LEU A 104 6.72 2.22 -4.43
C LEU A 104 5.95 1.48 -3.35
N TYR A 105 5.04 2.19 -2.70
CA TYR A 105 4.05 1.68 -1.75
C TYR A 105 2.66 1.64 -2.38
N PRO A 106 1.76 0.76 -1.90
CA PRO A 106 0.40 0.70 -2.40
C PRO A 106 -0.40 1.95 -2.03
N THR A 107 -1.42 2.28 -2.82
CA THR A 107 -2.46 3.28 -2.50
C THR A 107 -3.75 2.57 -2.09
N SER A 108 -4.52 2.05 -3.04
CA SER A 108 -5.76 1.33 -2.73
C SER A 108 -5.50 -0.08 -2.21
N ALA A 109 -4.41 -0.71 -2.62
CA ALA A 109 -4.01 -2.02 -2.12
C ALA A 109 -3.49 -2.01 -0.67
N MET A 110 -3.30 -0.86 -0.04
CA MET A 110 -3.05 -0.78 1.41
C MET A 110 -4.14 -1.45 2.25
N TYR A 111 -5.34 -1.61 1.70
CA TYR A 111 -6.48 -2.17 2.42
C TYR A 111 -6.62 -3.70 2.31
N ILE A 112 -5.77 -4.37 1.54
CA ILE A 112 -5.86 -5.82 1.33
C ILE A 112 -5.63 -6.66 2.59
N THR A 113 -4.99 -6.09 3.59
CA THR A 113 -4.80 -6.70 4.91
C THR A 113 -5.52 -5.88 6.00
N ALA A 114 -6.66 -5.27 5.68
CA ALA A 114 -7.32 -4.28 6.54
C ALA A 114 -7.90 -4.86 7.82
N PHE A 115 -8.33 -6.12 7.79
CA PHE A 115 -9.00 -6.74 8.93
C PHE A 115 -8.04 -7.65 9.69
N ASP A 116 -8.05 -7.51 11.00
CA ASP A 116 -7.17 -8.23 11.91
C ASP A 116 -7.39 -9.75 11.89
N THR A 117 -8.56 -10.20 11.44
CA THR A 117 -9.01 -11.61 11.44
C THR A 117 -9.43 -12.10 10.04
N MET A 118 -8.74 -11.65 9.00
CA MET A 118 -8.99 -12.15 7.63
C MET A 118 -8.66 -13.65 7.53
N ASP A 119 -9.32 -14.32 6.58
CA ASP A 119 -8.89 -15.64 6.11
C ASP A 119 -7.42 -15.56 5.64
N PRO A 120 -6.47 -16.26 6.29
CA PRO A 120 -5.05 -16.14 5.97
C PRO A 120 -4.73 -16.48 4.51
N ARG A 121 -5.42 -17.46 3.91
CA ARG A 121 -5.21 -17.85 2.51
C ARG A 121 -5.64 -16.74 1.55
N PHE A 122 -6.77 -16.11 1.83
CA PHE A 122 -7.24 -14.98 1.02
C PHE A 122 -6.33 -13.77 1.16
N ALA A 123 -5.91 -13.43 2.39
CA ALA A 123 -5.02 -12.32 2.65
C ALA A 123 -3.63 -12.52 1.99
N GLU A 124 -3.09 -13.75 2.03
CA GLU A 124 -1.88 -14.11 1.29
C GLU A 124 -2.07 -13.95 -0.22
N ALA A 125 -3.14 -14.52 -0.79
CA ALA A 125 -3.40 -14.43 -2.23
C ALA A 125 -3.53 -12.98 -2.72
N ALA A 126 -4.14 -12.12 -1.92
CA ALA A 126 -4.22 -10.69 -2.22
C ALA A 126 -2.84 -10.01 -2.18
N CYS A 127 -2.00 -10.32 -1.19
CA CYS A 127 -0.63 -9.80 -1.15
C CYS A 127 0.20 -10.27 -2.36
N ARG A 128 0.12 -11.53 -2.71
CA ARG A 128 0.81 -12.09 -3.89
C ARG A 128 0.36 -11.41 -5.18
N ALA A 129 -0.95 -11.26 -5.38
CA ALA A 129 -1.51 -10.60 -6.56
C ALA A 129 -1.00 -9.17 -6.71
N TYR A 130 -0.94 -8.42 -5.61
CA TYR A 130 -0.35 -7.08 -5.60
C TYR A 130 1.13 -7.10 -5.94
N ASN A 131 1.91 -7.99 -5.33
CA ASN A 131 3.35 -8.07 -5.55
C ASN A 131 3.69 -8.48 -6.99
N ASP A 132 2.95 -9.41 -7.58
CA ASP A 132 3.12 -9.83 -8.98
C ASP A 132 2.80 -8.68 -9.95
N TRP A 133 1.70 -7.97 -9.71
CA TRP A 133 1.37 -6.76 -10.48
C TRP A 133 2.44 -5.67 -10.32
N LEU A 134 2.91 -5.42 -9.10
CA LEU A 134 3.93 -4.38 -8.86
C LEU A 134 5.25 -4.73 -9.55
N HIS A 135 5.62 -6.02 -9.57
CA HIS A 135 6.78 -6.47 -10.34
C HIS A 135 6.63 -6.14 -11.82
N ASP A 136 5.51 -6.52 -12.44
CA ASP A 136 5.26 -6.23 -13.85
C ASP A 136 5.26 -4.72 -14.14
N TYR A 137 4.68 -3.94 -13.24
CA TYR A 137 4.68 -2.47 -13.31
C TYR A 137 6.11 -1.91 -13.31
N ILE A 138 6.96 -2.38 -12.40
CA ILE A 138 8.37 -1.96 -12.30
C ILE A 138 9.14 -2.36 -13.56
N GLN A 139 8.96 -3.60 -14.05
CA GLN A 139 9.64 -4.08 -15.27
C GLN A 139 9.21 -3.31 -16.53
N ALA A 140 7.97 -2.85 -16.59
CA ALA A 140 7.47 -2.04 -17.70
C ALA A 140 7.90 -0.56 -17.64
N GLY A 141 8.42 -0.11 -16.49
CA GLY A 141 8.92 1.25 -16.26
C GLY A 141 10.45 1.33 -16.34
N ASP A 142 11.06 1.74 -15.25
CA ASP A 142 12.52 1.81 -15.10
C ASP A 142 12.98 1.01 -13.87
N PRO A 143 13.30 -0.29 -14.03
CA PRO A 143 13.70 -1.16 -12.93
C PRO A 143 15.05 -0.76 -12.27
N GLY A 144 15.77 0.20 -12.84
CA GLY A 144 16.97 0.80 -12.24
C GLY A 144 16.66 1.98 -11.33
N ARG A 145 15.44 2.52 -11.35
CA ARG A 145 15.04 3.72 -10.60
C ARG A 145 13.84 3.52 -9.70
N ILE A 146 12.89 2.66 -10.07
CA ILE A 146 11.71 2.36 -9.28
C ILE A 146 11.80 0.96 -8.70
N PHE A 147 11.51 0.84 -7.43
CA PHE A 147 11.54 -0.41 -6.66
C PHE A 147 10.24 -0.56 -5.90
N GLY A 148 9.93 -1.75 -5.41
CA GLY A 148 8.70 -2.01 -4.68
C GLY A 148 8.92 -2.35 -3.22
N ALA A 149 7.95 -1.97 -2.38
CA ALA A 149 7.75 -2.51 -1.05
C ALA A 149 6.74 -3.66 -1.15
N ALA A 150 7.18 -4.89 -0.83
CA ALA A 150 6.36 -6.09 -0.91
C ALA A 150 5.28 -6.10 0.18
N ALA A 151 4.03 -6.27 -0.20
CA ALA A 151 2.97 -6.56 0.75
C ALA A 151 3.08 -8.01 1.24
N VAL A 152 3.01 -8.22 2.55
CA VAL A 152 2.94 -9.56 3.15
C VAL A 152 1.78 -9.63 4.13
N SER A 153 1.17 -10.82 4.25
CA SER A 153 0.03 -11.02 5.14
C SER A 153 0.47 -11.55 6.50
N PRO A 154 0.32 -10.79 7.59
CA PRO A 154 0.73 -11.23 8.93
C PRO A 154 -0.26 -12.19 9.60
N HIS A 155 -1.35 -12.54 8.92
CA HIS A 155 -2.37 -13.45 9.45
C HIS A 155 -1.86 -14.88 9.64
N ASP A 156 -0.86 -15.29 8.84
CA ASP A 156 -0.11 -16.54 8.99
C ASP A 156 1.38 -16.26 8.78
N VAL A 157 2.17 -16.41 9.82
CA VAL A 157 3.59 -16.03 9.79
C VAL A 157 4.42 -16.89 8.82
N PRO A 158 4.24 -18.22 8.72
CA PRO A 158 4.93 -19.02 7.71
C PRO A 158 4.71 -18.55 6.28
N THR A 159 3.48 -18.23 5.91
CA THR A 159 3.17 -17.71 4.55
C THR A 159 3.70 -16.30 4.34
N ALA A 160 3.67 -15.44 5.37
CA ALA A 160 4.29 -14.12 5.33
C ALA A 160 5.80 -14.20 5.05
N VAL A 161 6.51 -15.13 5.73
CA VAL A 161 7.94 -15.39 5.49
C VAL A 161 8.19 -15.89 4.07
N ALA A 162 7.39 -16.85 3.61
CA ALA A 162 7.52 -17.40 2.26
C ALA A 162 7.32 -16.31 1.19
N GLU A 163 6.31 -15.46 1.36
CA GLU A 163 6.04 -14.37 0.43
C GLU A 163 7.11 -13.27 0.48
N ALA A 164 7.61 -12.89 1.66
CA ALA A 164 8.72 -11.96 1.77
C ALA A 164 9.96 -12.48 1.01
N ARG A 165 10.30 -13.76 1.18
CA ARG A 165 11.41 -14.39 0.46
C ARG A 165 11.18 -14.44 -1.05
N ARG A 166 9.96 -14.75 -1.49
CA ARG A 166 9.60 -14.75 -2.92
C ARG A 166 9.68 -13.34 -3.52
N ALA A 167 9.06 -12.38 -2.86
CA ALA A 167 8.97 -11.02 -3.38
C ALA A 167 10.35 -10.35 -3.46
N VAL A 168 11.20 -10.52 -2.46
CA VAL A 168 12.56 -9.98 -2.49
C VAL A 168 13.48 -10.78 -3.40
N GLY A 169 13.50 -12.11 -3.27
CA GLY A 169 14.45 -12.97 -3.99
C GLY A 169 14.11 -13.17 -5.45
N SER A 170 12.83 -13.29 -5.81
CA SER A 170 12.39 -13.59 -7.18
C SER A 170 11.83 -12.37 -7.91
N LEU A 171 11.13 -11.47 -7.23
CA LEU A 171 10.53 -10.29 -7.85
C LEU A 171 11.38 -9.02 -7.69
N GLY A 172 12.46 -9.07 -6.89
CA GLY A 172 13.41 -7.97 -6.73
C GLY A 172 12.92 -6.80 -5.88
N MET A 173 11.90 -7.01 -5.03
CA MET A 173 11.43 -5.99 -4.09
C MET A 173 12.54 -5.57 -3.13
N LYS A 174 12.51 -4.33 -2.66
CA LYS A 174 13.58 -3.73 -1.84
C LYS A 174 13.15 -3.35 -0.43
N ALA A 175 11.91 -3.58 -0.08
CA ALA A 175 11.36 -3.40 1.25
C ALA A 175 10.20 -4.38 1.48
N VAL A 176 9.83 -4.58 2.72
CA VAL A 176 8.59 -5.24 3.11
C VAL A 176 7.65 -4.20 3.70
N PHE A 177 6.42 -4.15 3.20
CA PHE A 177 5.35 -3.27 3.67
C PHE A 177 4.46 -4.01 4.64
N LEU A 178 4.21 -3.40 5.78
CA LEU A 178 3.29 -3.86 6.81
C LEU A 178 2.39 -2.71 7.28
N ARG A 179 1.20 -3.04 7.76
CA ARG A 179 0.35 -2.09 8.46
C ARG A 179 0.60 -2.18 9.97
N PRO A 180 0.42 -1.09 10.73
CA PRO A 180 0.66 -1.09 12.18
C PRO A 180 -0.40 -1.83 13.00
N ASN A 181 -1.41 -2.44 12.36
CA ASN A 181 -2.51 -3.14 13.02
C ASN A 181 -2.01 -4.29 13.91
N ILE A 182 -2.80 -4.62 14.91
CA ILE A 182 -2.68 -5.86 15.68
C ILE A 182 -3.43 -6.96 14.92
N TYR A 183 -2.75 -8.06 14.58
CA TYR A 183 -3.32 -9.17 13.82
C TYR A 183 -3.53 -10.40 14.71
N ASN A 184 -4.71 -11.01 14.65
CA ASN A 184 -5.05 -12.17 15.48
C ASN A 184 -4.80 -11.95 16.98
N GLY A 185 -4.97 -10.73 17.47
CA GLY A 185 -4.71 -10.34 18.85
C GLY A 185 -3.23 -10.25 19.21
N ARG A 186 -2.30 -10.31 18.24
CA ARG A 186 -0.85 -10.27 18.44
C ARG A 186 -0.27 -8.92 18.04
N PRO A 187 0.32 -8.17 18.96
CA PRO A 187 1.09 -6.97 18.61
C PRO A 187 2.41 -7.38 17.93
N TRP A 188 3.02 -6.44 17.20
CA TRP A 188 4.22 -6.72 16.41
C TRP A 188 5.47 -7.16 17.20
N HIS A 189 5.50 -6.88 18.51
CA HIS A 189 6.54 -7.37 19.41
C HIS A 189 6.30 -8.81 19.93
N ASP A 190 5.22 -9.48 19.50
CA ASP A 190 4.98 -10.88 19.85
C ASP A 190 6.03 -11.77 19.19
N PRO A 191 6.70 -12.69 19.94
CA PRO A 191 7.73 -13.58 19.39
C PRO A 191 7.25 -14.47 18.23
N ALA A 192 5.95 -14.60 18.02
CA ALA A 192 5.41 -15.30 16.86
C ALA A 192 5.84 -14.66 15.53
N TYR A 193 6.19 -13.36 15.52
CA TYR A 193 6.70 -12.65 14.35
C TYR A 193 8.22 -12.72 14.17
N ASP A 194 8.98 -13.25 15.13
CA ASP A 194 10.44 -13.38 15.03
C ASP A 194 10.91 -14.02 13.71
N PRO A 195 10.23 -15.08 13.18
CA PRO A 195 10.62 -15.65 11.88
C PRO A 195 10.50 -14.67 10.71
N LEU A 196 9.53 -13.72 10.74
CA LEU A 196 9.41 -12.70 9.72
C LEU A 196 10.53 -11.66 9.83
N TRP A 197 10.85 -11.24 11.05
CA TRP A 197 11.96 -10.31 11.31
C TRP A 197 13.31 -10.93 10.89
N ALA A 198 13.53 -12.19 11.24
CA ALA A 198 14.72 -12.93 10.82
C ALA A 198 14.82 -13.02 9.28
N ALA A 199 13.72 -13.30 8.59
CA ALA A 199 13.69 -13.35 7.14
C ALA A 199 14.02 -11.99 6.50
N CYS A 200 13.46 -10.89 7.00
CA CYS A 200 13.78 -9.55 6.52
C CYS A 200 15.25 -9.19 6.74
N GLN A 201 15.80 -9.56 7.90
CA GLN A 201 17.21 -9.37 8.20
C GLN A 201 18.13 -10.20 7.27
N GLU A 202 17.81 -11.47 7.03
CA GLU A 202 18.57 -12.33 6.12
C GLU A 202 18.53 -11.83 4.66
N LEU A 203 17.39 -11.23 4.25
CA LEU A 203 17.20 -10.66 2.93
C LEU A 203 17.82 -9.26 2.77
N ASP A 204 18.30 -8.68 3.86
CA ASP A 204 18.85 -7.32 3.92
C ASP A 204 17.89 -6.26 3.37
N VAL A 205 16.63 -6.32 3.81
CA VAL A 205 15.59 -5.37 3.40
C VAL A 205 14.94 -4.71 4.62
N PRO A 206 14.62 -3.40 4.53
CA PRO A 206 13.89 -2.71 5.58
C PRO A 206 12.42 -3.17 5.62
N VAL A 207 11.82 -3.05 6.80
CA VAL A 207 10.39 -3.15 7.02
C VAL A 207 9.83 -1.74 7.17
N GLY A 208 8.86 -1.40 6.32
CA GLY A 208 8.13 -0.14 6.39
C GLY A 208 6.75 -0.36 6.98
N PHE A 209 6.50 0.24 8.15
CA PHE A 209 5.13 0.34 8.68
C PHE A 209 4.44 1.55 8.09
N HIS A 210 3.36 1.32 7.37
CA HIS A 210 2.56 2.39 6.81
C HIS A 210 1.13 2.30 7.32
N GLU A 211 0.67 3.36 7.99
CA GLU A 211 -0.70 3.48 8.43
C GLU A 211 -1.65 3.62 7.25
N THR A 212 -2.92 3.34 7.47
CA THR A 212 -3.99 3.70 6.54
C THR A 212 -5.18 4.24 7.30
N THR A 213 -5.93 5.12 6.66
CA THR A 213 -7.21 5.56 7.20
C THR A 213 -8.08 4.34 7.49
N GLY A 214 -8.36 4.08 8.75
CA GLY A 214 -9.19 2.95 9.16
C GLY A 214 -8.48 1.84 9.93
N SER A 215 -7.18 1.95 10.20
CA SER A 215 -6.48 1.03 11.12
C SER A 215 -7.11 1.00 12.51
N ARG A 216 -7.68 2.14 12.95
CA ARG A 216 -8.48 2.26 14.18
C ARG A 216 -7.86 1.62 15.43
N MET A 217 -6.55 1.81 15.59
CA MET A 217 -5.87 1.34 16.78
C MET A 217 -6.40 2.08 18.03
N LYS A 218 -7.14 1.39 18.87
CA LYS A 218 -7.68 1.96 20.11
C LYS A 218 -6.58 2.51 21.03
N ALA A 219 -5.42 1.86 21.04
CA ALA A 219 -4.26 2.32 21.80
C ALA A 219 -3.77 3.71 21.36
N ALA A 220 -3.91 4.05 20.08
CA ALA A 220 -3.62 5.39 19.55
C ALA A 220 -4.77 6.38 19.77
N GLY A 221 -5.92 5.94 20.26
CA GLY A 221 -7.09 6.78 20.51
C GLY A 221 -7.95 7.05 19.26
N ALA A 222 -7.81 6.25 18.21
CA ALA A 222 -8.54 6.42 16.96
C ALA A 222 -10.07 6.37 17.11
N ASP A 223 -10.56 5.68 18.13
CA ASP A 223 -11.99 5.58 18.46
C ASP A 223 -12.59 6.88 19.07
N ARG A 224 -11.76 7.85 19.43
CA ARG A 224 -12.17 9.15 19.96
C ARG A 224 -12.66 10.12 18.88
N PHE A 225 -12.33 9.87 17.63
CA PHE A 225 -12.62 10.75 16.51
C PHE A 225 -13.72 10.19 15.62
N LYS A 226 -14.64 11.06 15.19
CA LYS A 226 -15.72 10.73 14.25
C LYS A 226 -15.34 11.05 12.80
N SER A 227 -14.43 12.01 12.60
CA SER A 227 -13.96 12.41 11.29
C SER A 227 -12.73 11.61 10.89
N LEU A 228 -12.73 11.06 9.67
CA LEU A 228 -11.61 10.34 9.09
C LEU A 228 -10.33 11.19 9.06
N GLY A 229 -10.43 12.42 8.52
CA GLY A 229 -9.28 13.31 8.42
C GLY A 229 -8.67 13.68 9.77
N ILE A 230 -9.52 13.94 10.79
CA ILE A 230 -9.03 14.24 12.15
C ILE A 230 -8.39 13.00 12.78
N ALA A 231 -9.00 11.84 12.65
CA ALA A 231 -8.44 10.59 13.15
C ALA A 231 -7.08 10.33 12.52
N HIS A 232 -7.00 10.41 11.20
CA HIS A 232 -5.75 10.20 10.45
C HIS A 232 -4.65 11.17 10.91
N ILE A 233 -4.88 12.47 10.87
CA ILE A 233 -3.89 13.49 11.26
C ILE A 233 -3.43 13.32 12.71
N SER A 234 -4.35 12.91 13.61
CA SER A 234 -4.06 12.84 15.04
C SER A 234 -3.41 11.53 15.48
N THR A 235 -3.60 10.44 14.75
CA THR A 235 -3.22 9.10 15.22
C THR A 235 -2.21 8.37 14.37
N HIS A 236 -2.01 8.73 13.09
CA HIS A 236 -1.16 7.95 12.18
C HIS A 236 0.28 7.77 12.69
N SER A 237 0.93 8.82 13.16
CA SER A 237 2.30 8.73 13.71
C SER A 237 2.35 7.89 14.98
N VAL A 238 1.29 7.96 15.82
CA VAL A 238 1.20 7.17 17.05
C VAL A 238 0.99 5.70 16.74
N GLU A 239 0.19 5.39 15.72
CA GLU A 239 -0.05 4.01 15.28
C GLU A 239 1.23 3.31 14.86
N GLN A 240 2.06 3.99 14.05
CA GLN A 240 3.36 3.47 13.64
C GLN A 240 4.35 3.30 14.81
N MET A 241 4.30 4.21 15.80
CA MET A 241 5.14 4.10 17.00
C MET A 241 4.70 2.98 17.95
N LEU A 242 3.45 2.54 17.86
CA LEU A 242 2.91 1.47 18.69
C LEU A 242 3.03 0.07 18.04
N ALA A 243 3.38 0.04 16.76
CA ALA A 243 3.64 -1.20 16.03
C ALA A 243 4.97 -1.83 16.48
#